data_7a64d2c98d9fc8a4c6678abbc50fccea
#
_entry.id   7a64d2c98d9fc8a4c6678abbc50fccea
#
_cell.length_a   1.000
_cell.length_b   1.000
_cell.length_c   1.000
_cell.angle_alpha   90.00
_cell.angle_beta   90.00
_cell.angle_gamma   90.00
#
_symmetry.space_group_name_H-M   'P 1'
#
loop_
_entity.id
_entity.type
_entity.pdbx_description
1 polymer ?
#
loop_
_entity_poly.entity_id
_entity_poly.type
_entity_poly.pdbx_seq_one_letter_code
_entity_poly.pdbx_strand_id
1 'polypeptide(L)'
;MKMNGKTILVTGSTDGVGRYVARRLAEDGARVLIHGRDAARAKVLSDEIAKAGGAAPTFYQADLSSMSGTRALAEAVIRDHQRLDVLVSNAGIGSQNDGPQRQVSADGHELRFAVNYLSGFLLAHLLLPLLKAAAPSRIVNVASLGQHPIDFDDVMITKGYSGSRAYAQSKLSQIMFTIDLADELKGAGITVNALHPATYMNTTMVRAGRRHADLDGGAGWGGDPAPRRGR
;
A
#
# COMPACT_ATOMS: atom_id res chain seq x y z
N MET A 1 -8.12 5.33 -20.02
CA MET A 1 -7.71 3.96 -20.44
C MET A 1 -8.77 3.02 -19.93
N LYS A 2 -9.43 2.23 -20.77
CA LYS A 2 -10.44 1.29 -20.29
C LYS A 2 -9.76 0.06 -19.70
N MET A 3 -10.21 -0.37 -18.52
CA MET A 3 -9.66 -1.53 -17.79
C MET A 3 -10.59 -2.75 -17.85
N ASN A 4 -11.45 -2.80 -18.88
CA ASN A 4 -12.43 -3.88 -19.04
C ASN A 4 -11.76 -5.26 -19.03
N GLY A 5 -12.31 -6.19 -18.26
CA GLY A 5 -11.83 -7.56 -18.17
C GLY A 5 -10.57 -7.74 -17.32
N LYS A 6 -10.02 -6.68 -16.73
CA LYS A 6 -8.87 -6.75 -15.82
C LYS A 6 -9.31 -7.02 -14.40
N THR A 7 -8.67 -7.98 -13.73
CA THR A 7 -8.83 -8.25 -12.30
C THR A 7 -7.68 -7.60 -11.53
N ILE A 8 -7.99 -6.70 -10.60
CA ILE A 8 -7.00 -5.85 -9.93
C ILE A 8 -7.21 -5.91 -8.41
N LEU A 9 -6.20 -6.36 -7.68
CA LEU A 9 -6.20 -6.30 -6.21
C LEU A 9 -5.53 -5.00 -5.74
N VAL A 10 -6.25 -4.23 -4.90
CA VAL A 10 -5.71 -3.02 -4.27
C VAL A 10 -5.70 -3.22 -2.76
N THR A 11 -4.51 -3.36 -2.16
CA THR A 11 -4.41 -3.47 -0.70
C THR A 11 -4.59 -2.11 -0.02
N GLY A 12 -5.22 -2.09 1.17
CA GLY A 12 -5.51 -0.85 1.89
C GLY A 12 -6.46 0.08 1.12
N SER A 13 -7.45 -0.49 0.43
CA SER A 13 -8.36 0.25 -0.45
C SER A 13 -9.59 0.82 0.25
N THR A 14 -9.72 0.68 1.57
CA THR A 14 -10.88 1.22 2.31
C THR A 14 -10.69 2.68 2.75
N ASP A 15 -9.50 3.27 2.54
CA ASP A 15 -9.19 4.65 2.89
C ASP A 15 -8.13 5.26 1.94
N GLY A 16 -8.00 6.58 1.98
CA GLY A 16 -6.91 7.34 1.35
C GLY A 16 -6.73 7.07 -0.14
N VAL A 17 -5.47 6.92 -0.54
CA VAL A 17 -5.08 6.70 -1.95
C VAL A 17 -5.66 5.41 -2.49
N GLY A 18 -5.60 4.32 -1.71
CA GLY A 18 -6.10 3.02 -2.13
C GLY A 18 -7.60 3.07 -2.47
N ARG A 19 -8.41 3.79 -1.68
CA ARG A 19 -9.83 3.99 -1.95
C ARG A 19 -10.06 4.76 -3.26
N TYR A 20 -9.34 5.85 -3.45
CA TYR A 20 -9.43 6.62 -4.69
C TYR A 20 -9.07 5.77 -5.92
N VAL A 21 -7.95 5.04 -5.85
CA VAL A 21 -7.48 4.17 -6.93
C VAL A 21 -8.48 3.05 -7.21
N ALA A 22 -8.97 2.36 -6.18
CA ALA A 22 -9.95 1.28 -6.33
C ALA A 22 -11.23 1.77 -7.02
N ARG A 23 -11.77 2.91 -6.58
CA ARG A 23 -12.95 3.52 -7.19
C ARG A 23 -12.68 3.87 -8.66
N ARG A 24 -11.59 4.55 -8.94
CA ARG A 24 -11.24 4.96 -10.30
C ARG A 24 -11.07 3.78 -11.25
N LEU A 25 -10.39 2.72 -10.80
CA LEU A 25 -10.22 1.51 -11.61
C LEU A 25 -11.56 0.82 -11.90
N ALA A 26 -12.48 0.80 -10.94
CA ALA A 26 -13.82 0.25 -11.14
C ALA A 26 -14.63 1.10 -12.13
N GLU A 27 -14.57 2.43 -12.06
CA GLU A 27 -15.17 3.35 -13.04
C GLU A 27 -14.60 3.14 -14.45
N ASP A 28 -13.32 2.79 -14.57
CA ASP A 28 -12.66 2.44 -15.83
C ASP A 28 -12.98 1.00 -16.32
N GLY A 29 -13.85 0.25 -15.60
CA GLY A 29 -14.37 -1.06 -16.00
C GLY A 29 -13.60 -2.27 -15.47
N ALA A 30 -12.67 -2.11 -14.52
CA ALA A 30 -11.96 -3.22 -13.91
C ALA A 30 -12.86 -3.99 -12.91
N ARG A 31 -12.60 -5.30 -12.77
CA ARG A 31 -13.02 -6.08 -11.61
C ARG A 31 -12.04 -5.78 -10.47
N VAL A 32 -12.46 -4.97 -9.50
CA VAL A 32 -11.60 -4.57 -8.40
C VAL A 32 -11.82 -5.48 -7.19
N LEU A 33 -10.72 -6.00 -6.66
CA LEU A 33 -10.64 -6.72 -5.40
C LEU A 33 -10.16 -5.72 -4.36
N ILE A 34 -11.04 -5.36 -3.42
CA ILE A 34 -10.71 -4.40 -2.37
C ILE A 34 -10.33 -5.12 -1.09
N HIS A 35 -9.37 -4.56 -0.38
CA HIS A 35 -8.84 -5.11 0.86
C HIS A 35 -8.75 -4.05 1.95
N GLY A 36 -9.09 -4.46 3.17
CA GLY A 36 -8.96 -3.63 4.38
C GLY A 36 -9.35 -4.38 5.63
N ARG A 37 -9.23 -3.72 6.78
CA ARG A 37 -9.60 -4.28 8.09
C ARG A 37 -11.05 -3.98 8.49
N ASP A 38 -11.63 -2.95 7.90
CA ASP A 38 -12.93 -2.38 8.29
C ASP A 38 -13.98 -2.67 7.20
N ALA A 39 -14.90 -3.58 7.52
CA ALA A 39 -15.99 -3.98 6.62
C ALA A 39 -17.00 -2.84 6.36
N ALA A 40 -17.21 -1.94 7.33
CA ALA A 40 -18.12 -0.83 7.15
C ALA A 40 -17.59 0.17 6.11
N ARG A 41 -16.30 0.49 6.18
CA ARG A 41 -15.63 1.32 5.15
C ARG A 41 -15.62 0.64 3.78
N ALA A 42 -15.42 -0.68 3.74
CA ALA A 42 -15.48 -1.44 2.49
C ALA A 42 -16.88 -1.37 1.87
N LYS A 43 -17.93 -1.47 2.67
CA LYS A 43 -19.31 -1.32 2.21
C LYS A 43 -19.56 0.07 1.61
N VAL A 44 -19.11 1.12 2.29
CA VAL A 44 -19.24 2.51 1.77
C VAL A 44 -18.57 2.64 0.41
N LEU A 45 -17.35 2.11 0.24
CA LEU A 45 -16.66 2.12 -1.05
C LEU A 45 -17.42 1.32 -2.12
N SER A 46 -17.97 0.16 -1.76
CA SER A 46 -18.76 -0.66 -2.68
C SER A 46 -20.01 0.07 -3.17
N ASP A 47 -20.71 0.75 -2.25
CA ASP A 47 -21.90 1.55 -2.58
C ASP A 47 -21.54 2.75 -3.51
N GLU A 48 -20.39 3.37 -3.29
CA GLU A 48 -19.89 4.46 -4.16
C GLU A 48 -19.56 3.96 -5.57
N ILE A 49 -18.90 2.82 -5.68
CA ILE A 49 -18.57 2.20 -6.97
C ILE A 49 -19.86 1.84 -7.72
N ALA A 50 -20.83 1.24 -7.05
CA ALA A 50 -22.12 0.89 -7.66
C ALA A 50 -22.87 2.14 -8.15
N LYS A 51 -22.92 3.21 -7.35
CA LYS A 51 -23.53 4.50 -7.76
C LYS A 51 -22.88 5.13 -8.98
N ALA A 52 -21.58 4.92 -9.16
CA ALA A 52 -20.81 5.39 -10.32
C ALA A 52 -20.97 4.46 -11.55
N GLY A 53 -21.77 3.40 -11.46
CA GLY A 53 -21.97 2.44 -12.56
C GLY A 53 -20.87 1.38 -12.69
N GLY A 54 -19.96 1.29 -11.73
CA GLY A 54 -18.93 0.27 -11.68
C GLY A 54 -19.46 -1.09 -11.22
N ALA A 55 -18.77 -2.18 -11.58
CA ALA A 55 -19.09 -3.52 -11.07
C ALA A 55 -18.81 -3.58 -9.54
N ALA A 56 -19.69 -4.25 -8.79
CA ALA A 56 -19.52 -4.44 -7.37
C ALA A 56 -18.15 -5.11 -7.06
N PRO A 57 -17.30 -4.50 -6.22
CA PRO A 57 -16.00 -5.06 -5.89
C PRO A 57 -16.15 -6.26 -4.96
N THR A 58 -15.17 -7.19 -5.02
CA THR A 58 -15.05 -8.25 -4.01
C THR A 58 -14.22 -7.73 -2.85
N PHE A 59 -14.72 -7.85 -1.62
CA PHE A 59 -14.02 -7.43 -0.42
C PHE A 59 -13.33 -8.59 0.28
N TYR A 60 -12.05 -8.42 0.58
CA TYR A 60 -11.23 -9.32 1.40
C TYR A 60 -10.83 -8.62 2.69
N GLN A 61 -11.31 -9.12 3.81
CA GLN A 61 -10.94 -8.62 5.12
C GLN A 61 -9.69 -9.35 5.62
N ALA A 62 -8.62 -8.60 5.88
CA ALA A 62 -7.39 -9.15 6.47
C ALA A 62 -6.60 -8.07 7.22
N ASP A 63 -5.77 -8.48 8.19
CA ASP A 63 -4.79 -7.61 8.83
C ASP A 63 -3.38 -7.95 8.31
N LEU A 64 -2.80 -7.02 7.58
CA LEU A 64 -1.46 -7.16 7.01
C LEU A 64 -0.33 -6.88 8.03
N SER A 65 -0.64 -6.57 9.28
CA SER A 65 0.34 -6.58 10.36
C SER A 65 0.75 -8.00 10.75
N SER A 66 -0.04 -9.01 10.35
CA SER A 66 0.23 -10.42 10.59
C SER A 66 0.58 -11.17 9.30
N MET A 67 1.62 -11.97 9.35
CA MET A 67 2.02 -12.83 8.22
C MET A 67 0.96 -13.89 7.94
N SER A 68 0.28 -14.42 8.96
CA SER A 68 -0.85 -15.33 8.79
C SER A 68 -2.04 -14.65 8.12
N GLY A 69 -2.36 -13.40 8.47
CA GLY A 69 -3.39 -12.59 7.82
C GLY A 69 -3.06 -12.32 6.34
N THR A 70 -1.78 -12.07 6.03
CA THR A 70 -1.31 -11.90 4.66
C THR A 70 -1.46 -13.19 3.85
N ARG A 71 -1.12 -14.36 4.43
CA ARG A 71 -1.32 -15.66 3.79
C ARG A 71 -2.80 -15.95 3.54
N ALA A 72 -3.65 -15.72 4.53
CA ALA A 72 -5.09 -15.93 4.40
C ALA A 72 -5.70 -15.07 3.28
N LEU A 73 -5.23 -13.82 3.12
CA LEU A 73 -5.62 -12.97 1.99
C LEU A 73 -5.22 -13.60 0.66
N ALA A 74 -3.96 -14.03 0.53
CA ALA A 74 -3.47 -14.65 -0.70
C ALA A 74 -4.26 -15.92 -1.05
N GLU A 75 -4.46 -16.80 -0.08
CA GLU A 75 -5.22 -18.05 -0.23
C GLU A 75 -6.66 -17.78 -0.68
N ALA A 76 -7.33 -16.78 -0.09
CA ALA A 76 -8.68 -16.41 -0.49
C ALA A 76 -8.72 -15.91 -1.94
N VAL A 77 -7.76 -15.06 -2.33
CA VAL A 77 -7.68 -14.56 -3.71
C VAL A 77 -7.38 -15.68 -4.70
N ILE A 78 -6.46 -16.61 -4.35
CA ILE A 78 -6.13 -17.78 -5.19
C ILE A 78 -7.32 -18.72 -5.34
N ARG A 79 -8.08 -18.96 -4.28
CA ARG A 79 -9.27 -19.81 -4.30
C ARG A 79 -10.37 -19.25 -5.21
N ASP A 80 -10.55 -17.92 -5.18
CA ASP A 80 -11.70 -17.26 -5.81
C ASP A 80 -11.40 -16.80 -7.25
N HIS A 81 -10.13 -16.75 -7.66
CA HIS A 81 -9.71 -16.24 -8.96
C HIS A 81 -8.67 -17.13 -9.65
N GLN A 82 -8.75 -17.21 -10.98
CA GLN A 82 -7.79 -17.97 -11.80
C GLN A 82 -6.66 -17.08 -12.35
N ARG A 83 -6.80 -15.76 -12.27
CA ARG A 83 -5.83 -14.78 -12.78
C ARG A 83 -5.91 -13.47 -12.01
N LEU A 84 -4.79 -12.77 -11.97
CA LEU A 84 -4.68 -11.42 -11.42
C LEU A 84 -3.86 -10.55 -12.39
N ASP A 85 -4.48 -9.53 -12.98
CA ASP A 85 -3.80 -8.67 -13.95
C ASP A 85 -2.92 -7.61 -13.29
N VAL A 86 -3.33 -7.09 -12.13
CA VAL A 86 -2.55 -6.09 -11.39
C VAL A 86 -2.66 -6.32 -9.88
N LEU A 87 -1.52 -6.31 -9.21
CA LEU A 87 -1.42 -6.16 -7.77
C LEU A 87 -0.96 -4.72 -7.44
N VAL A 88 -1.80 -3.95 -6.74
CA VAL A 88 -1.44 -2.65 -6.17
C VAL A 88 -1.17 -2.84 -4.68
N SER A 89 0.10 -2.95 -4.32
CA SER A 89 0.58 -3.03 -2.93
C SER A 89 0.61 -1.62 -2.33
N ASN A 90 -0.57 -1.16 -1.85
CA ASN A 90 -0.77 0.19 -1.35
C ASN A 90 -0.93 0.26 0.17
N ALA A 91 -1.34 -0.82 0.84
CA ALA A 91 -1.48 -0.83 2.29
C ALA A 91 -0.21 -0.32 2.98
N GLY A 92 -0.38 0.54 3.95
CA GLY A 92 0.75 1.11 4.69
C GLY A 92 0.29 1.98 5.85
N ILE A 93 1.18 2.13 6.82
CA ILE A 93 1.02 3.01 7.98
C ILE A 93 2.11 4.09 7.96
N GLY A 94 1.75 5.30 8.39
CA GLY A 94 2.66 6.44 8.39
C GLY A 94 3.63 6.44 9.56
N SER A 95 4.50 7.44 9.59
CA SER A 95 5.52 7.60 10.63
C SER A 95 4.96 7.86 12.03
N GLN A 96 3.77 8.44 12.13
CA GLN A 96 3.21 8.93 13.40
C GLN A 96 1.79 8.43 13.70
N ASN A 97 1.24 7.55 12.88
CA ASN A 97 -0.16 7.10 13.05
C ASN A 97 -0.40 6.39 14.39
N ASP A 98 0.65 5.80 14.98
CA ASP A 98 0.55 4.98 16.20
C ASP A 98 1.38 5.54 17.37
N GLY A 99 1.71 6.84 17.32
CA GLY A 99 2.51 7.53 18.35
C GLY A 99 4.02 7.29 18.26
N PRO A 100 4.80 7.85 19.23
CA PRO A 100 6.26 7.80 19.19
C PRO A 100 6.84 6.46 19.65
N GLN A 101 6.03 5.58 20.24
CA GLN A 101 6.49 4.31 20.77
C GLN A 101 6.67 3.26 19.69
N ARG A 102 7.68 2.40 19.84
CA ARG A 102 7.89 1.24 19.01
C ARG A 102 6.77 0.24 19.20
N GLN A 103 6.05 -0.05 18.12
CA GLN A 103 5.04 -1.09 18.11
C GLN A 103 5.54 -2.30 17.31
N VAL A 104 5.10 -3.49 17.71
CA VAL A 104 5.44 -4.74 17.05
C VAL A 104 4.18 -5.45 16.56
N SER A 105 4.32 -6.18 15.47
CA SER A 105 3.29 -7.06 14.95
C SER A 105 3.12 -8.29 15.84
N ALA A 106 2.07 -9.06 15.60
CA ALA A 106 1.86 -10.35 16.28
C ALA A 106 3.02 -11.34 16.05
N ASP A 107 3.75 -11.18 14.95
CA ASP A 107 4.90 -12.01 14.58
C ASP A 107 6.24 -11.44 15.15
N GLY A 108 6.20 -10.38 15.97
CA GLY A 108 7.38 -9.79 16.61
C GLY A 108 8.18 -8.80 15.73
N HIS A 109 7.71 -8.49 14.53
CA HIS A 109 8.37 -7.51 13.65
C HIS A 109 7.98 -6.07 14.01
N GLU A 110 8.87 -5.10 13.73
CA GLU A 110 8.50 -3.69 13.81
C GLU A 110 7.27 -3.44 12.91
N LEU A 111 6.28 -2.71 13.44
CA LEU A 111 4.95 -2.68 12.84
C LEU A 111 4.94 -2.05 11.44
N ARG A 112 5.72 -0.98 11.19
CA ARG A 112 5.81 -0.36 9.86
C ARG A 112 6.53 -1.26 8.87
N PHE A 113 7.59 -1.92 9.33
CA PHE A 113 8.31 -2.89 8.51
C PHE A 113 7.41 -4.08 8.13
N ALA A 114 6.61 -4.58 9.09
CA ALA A 114 5.64 -5.64 8.83
C ALA A 114 4.60 -5.23 7.78
N VAL A 115 3.92 -4.10 7.99
CA VAL A 115 2.80 -3.68 7.14
C VAL A 115 3.25 -3.10 5.81
N ASN A 116 4.28 -2.21 5.81
CA ASN A 116 4.66 -1.50 4.60
C ASN A 116 5.52 -2.36 3.66
N TYR A 117 6.28 -3.32 4.19
CA TYR A 117 7.23 -4.11 3.42
C TYR A 117 6.94 -5.60 3.44
N LEU A 118 7.02 -6.28 4.61
CA LEU A 118 6.95 -7.75 4.66
C LEU A 118 5.64 -8.29 4.12
N SER A 119 4.52 -7.63 4.39
CA SER A 119 3.21 -8.05 3.87
C SER A 119 3.16 -7.99 2.34
N GLY A 120 3.65 -6.91 1.75
CA GLY A 120 3.70 -6.73 0.30
C GLY A 120 4.66 -7.71 -0.38
N PHE A 121 5.82 -7.96 0.25
CA PHE A 121 6.79 -8.96 -0.18
C PHE A 121 6.15 -10.36 -0.23
N LEU A 122 5.56 -10.79 0.88
CA LEU A 122 4.94 -12.11 0.99
C LEU A 122 3.75 -12.26 0.02
N LEU A 123 2.88 -11.24 -0.02
CA LEU A 123 1.69 -11.26 -0.88
C LEU A 123 2.06 -11.33 -2.36
N ALA A 124 3.06 -10.57 -2.80
CA ALA A 124 3.53 -10.60 -4.19
C ALA A 124 3.99 -12.01 -4.58
N HIS A 125 4.83 -12.66 -3.77
CA HIS A 125 5.32 -14.01 -4.05
C HIS A 125 4.20 -15.05 -4.07
N LEU A 126 3.27 -14.99 -3.11
CA LEU A 126 2.14 -15.92 -3.07
C LEU A 126 1.20 -15.79 -4.26
N LEU A 127 1.04 -14.57 -4.81
CA LEU A 127 0.16 -14.30 -5.94
C LEU A 127 0.85 -14.42 -7.30
N LEU A 128 2.15 -14.74 -7.38
CA LEU A 128 2.87 -14.94 -8.65
C LEU A 128 2.19 -15.93 -9.60
N PRO A 129 1.62 -17.06 -9.16
CA PRO A 129 0.91 -17.96 -10.07
C PRO A 129 -0.24 -17.28 -10.82
N LEU A 130 -1.05 -16.47 -10.12
CA LEU A 130 -2.16 -15.73 -10.74
C LEU A 130 -1.67 -14.60 -11.66
N LEU A 131 -0.58 -13.92 -11.30
CA LEU A 131 0.04 -12.87 -12.10
C LEU A 131 0.65 -13.47 -13.39
N LYS A 132 1.33 -14.62 -13.30
CA LYS A 132 1.83 -15.36 -14.47
C LYS A 132 0.70 -15.79 -15.40
N ALA A 133 -0.40 -16.30 -14.85
CA ALA A 133 -1.58 -16.71 -15.64
C ALA A 133 -2.27 -15.53 -16.37
N ALA A 134 -2.05 -14.29 -15.89
CA ALA A 134 -2.60 -13.08 -16.48
C ALA A 134 -1.63 -12.33 -17.40
N ALA A 135 -0.41 -12.82 -17.61
CA ALA A 135 0.60 -12.08 -18.36
C ALA A 135 0.06 -11.57 -19.73
N PRO A 136 0.32 -10.31 -20.11
CA PRO A 136 1.12 -9.33 -19.40
C PRO A 136 0.41 -8.73 -18.16
N SER A 137 1.07 -8.81 -17.00
CA SER A 137 0.54 -8.37 -15.70
C SER A 137 1.49 -7.39 -15.00
N ARG A 138 1.05 -6.83 -13.85
CA ARG A 138 1.81 -5.77 -13.17
C ARG A 138 1.74 -5.89 -11.65
N ILE A 139 2.86 -5.57 -11.00
CA ILE A 139 2.93 -5.27 -9.57
C ILE A 139 3.29 -3.79 -9.43
N VAL A 140 2.51 -3.07 -8.63
CA VAL A 140 2.72 -1.63 -8.35
C VAL A 140 2.85 -1.45 -6.85
N ASN A 141 4.04 -1.12 -6.38
CA ASN A 141 4.33 -0.85 -4.99
C ASN A 141 4.22 0.65 -4.70
N VAL A 142 3.30 1.02 -3.81
CA VAL A 142 3.12 2.42 -3.39
C VAL A 142 4.15 2.76 -2.31
N ALA A 143 5.31 3.23 -2.75
CA ALA A 143 6.46 3.60 -1.94
C ALA A 143 6.35 5.05 -1.42
N SER A 144 7.48 5.71 -1.19
CA SER A 144 7.57 7.10 -0.72
C SER A 144 8.89 7.74 -1.16
N LEU A 145 8.94 9.08 -1.20
CA LEU A 145 10.20 9.82 -1.26
C LEU A 145 10.96 9.79 0.08
N GLY A 146 10.26 9.61 1.21
CA GLY A 146 10.87 9.47 2.52
C GLY A 146 11.58 8.12 2.61
N GLN A 147 12.91 8.15 2.54
CA GLN A 147 13.79 6.98 2.58
C GLN A 147 14.88 7.18 3.61
N HIS A 148 15.33 6.10 4.24
CA HIS A 148 16.46 6.07 5.16
C HIS A 148 17.22 4.76 4.95
N PRO A 149 18.56 4.77 4.97
CA PRO A 149 19.37 3.56 4.87
C PRO A 149 18.92 2.49 5.87
N ILE A 150 18.93 1.24 5.42
CA ILE A 150 18.58 0.11 6.26
C ILE A 150 19.78 -0.18 7.18
N ASP A 151 19.50 -0.27 8.47
CA ASP A 151 20.45 -0.78 9.46
C ASP A 151 20.35 -2.30 9.47
N PHE A 152 21.28 -2.96 8.81
CA PHE A 152 21.27 -4.42 8.70
C PHE A 152 21.65 -5.13 10.00
N ASP A 153 22.26 -4.43 10.96
CA ASP A 153 22.55 -4.97 12.28
C ASP A 153 21.34 -4.88 13.22
N ASP A 154 20.39 -3.96 12.94
CA ASP A 154 19.15 -3.79 13.69
C ASP A 154 17.98 -3.40 12.78
N VAL A 155 17.63 -4.26 11.84
CA VAL A 155 16.55 -4.04 10.85
C VAL A 155 15.22 -3.69 11.53
N MET A 156 14.98 -4.23 12.72
CA MET A 156 13.74 -4.01 13.48
C MET A 156 13.79 -2.76 14.37
N ILE A 157 14.86 -2.00 14.33
CA ILE A 157 15.08 -0.76 15.08
C ILE A 157 14.72 -0.94 16.57
N THR A 158 15.41 -1.90 17.20
CA THR A 158 15.21 -2.22 18.64
C THR A 158 15.87 -1.18 19.53
N LYS A 159 16.86 -0.44 19.00
CA LYS A 159 17.61 0.62 19.70
C LYS A 159 17.38 1.97 19.03
N GLY A 160 17.21 3.04 19.84
CA GLY A 160 17.06 4.40 19.32
C GLY A 160 15.88 4.54 18.34
N TYR A 161 14.73 3.97 18.68
CA TYR A 161 13.56 3.94 17.82
C TYR A 161 13.08 5.34 17.42
N SER A 162 12.72 5.47 16.16
CA SER A 162 11.99 6.62 15.61
C SER A 162 10.98 6.12 14.58
N GLY A 163 9.71 6.50 14.74
CA GLY A 163 8.66 6.14 13.79
C GLY A 163 8.94 6.66 12.37
N SER A 164 9.57 7.82 12.25
CA SER A 164 9.99 8.37 10.95
C SER A 164 11.11 7.54 10.32
N ARG A 165 12.11 7.10 11.09
CA ARG A 165 13.16 6.21 10.61
C ARG A 165 12.57 4.86 10.20
N ALA A 166 11.71 4.27 11.04
CA ALA A 166 11.07 2.99 10.75
C ALA A 166 10.21 3.05 9.46
N TYR A 167 9.43 4.11 9.30
CA TYR A 167 8.68 4.36 8.07
C TYR A 167 9.61 4.47 6.85
N ALA A 168 10.62 5.34 6.94
CA ALA A 168 11.52 5.62 5.82
C ALA A 168 12.35 4.38 5.43
N GLN A 169 12.83 3.59 6.41
CA GLN A 169 13.51 2.33 6.18
C GLN A 169 12.57 1.30 5.51
N SER A 170 11.32 1.17 5.98
CA SER A 170 10.34 0.26 5.37
C SER A 170 10.03 0.64 3.91
N LYS A 171 10.03 1.94 3.58
CA LYS A 171 9.79 2.42 2.22
C LYS A 171 11.00 2.20 1.30
N LEU A 172 12.22 2.31 1.81
CA LEU A 172 13.41 1.93 1.06
C LEU A 172 13.43 0.42 0.79
N SER A 173 13.11 -0.42 1.79
CA SER A 173 13.01 -1.87 1.61
C SER A 173 12.02 -2.25 0.52
N GLN A 174 10.89 -1.55 0.44
CA GLN A 174 9.88 -1.76 -0.61
C GLN A 174 10.42 -1.40 -2.02
N ILE A 175 11.25 -0.36 -2.13
CA ILE A 175 11.90 0.02 -3.40
C ILE A 175 12.95 -1.00 -3.80
N MET A 176 13.82 -1.41 -2.87
CA MET A 176 14.84 -2.45 -3.13
C MET A 176 14.18 -3.75 -3.60
N PHE A 177 13.16 -4.21 -2.88
CA PHE A 177 12.36 -5.37 -3.29
C PHE A 177 11.78 -5.21 -4.70
N THR A 178 11.31 -4.01 -5.06
CA THR A 178 10.76 -3.76 -6.40
C THR A 178 11.80 -4.00 -7.48
N ILE A 179 13.03 -3.54 -7.25
CA ILE A 179 14.16 -3.70 -8.20
C ILE A 179 14.52 -5.18 -8.33
N ASP A 180 14.72 -5.86 -7.21
CA ASP A 180 15.11 -7.28 -7.17
C ASP A 180 14.04 -8.16 -7.82
N LEU A 181 12.76 -7.95 -7.48
CA LEU A 181 11.66 -8.71 -8.07
C LEU A 181 11.46 -8.42 -9.57
N ALA A 182 11.74 -7.20 -10.02
CA ALA A 182 11.68 -6.88 -11.46
C ALA A 182 12.74 -7.65 -12.24
N ASP A 183 13.94 -7.78 -11.69
CA ASP A 183 15.03 -8.58 -12.28
C ASP A 183 14.71 -10.09 -12.26
N GLU A 184 14.22 -10.60 -11.12
CA GLU A 184 13.80 -12.00 -10.99
C GLU A 184 12.72 -12.40 -12.02
N LEU A 185 11.76 -11.49 -12.28
CA LEU A 185 10.65 -11.74 -13.18
C LEU A 185 10.91 -11.31 -14.63
N LYS A 186 12.15 -11.01 -14.99
CA LYS A 186 12.53 -10.64 -16.34
C LYS A 186 12.17 -11.75 -17.33
N GLY A 187 11.43 -11.40 -18.37
CA GLY A 187 10.94 -12.38 -19.36
C GLY A 187 9.66 -13.12 -18.97
N ALA A 188 9.17 -13.00 -17.73
CA ALA A 188 7.93 -13.65 -17.29
C ALA A 188 6.65 -12.91 -17.73
N GLY A 189 6.77 -11.77 -18.42
CA GLY A 189 5.63 -10.94 -18.80
C GLY A 189 4.99 -10.20 -17.63
N ILE A 190 5.72 -10.03 -16.51
CA ILE A 190 5.29 -9.29 -15.33
C ILE A 190 6.19 -8.07 -15.15
N THR A 191 5.61 -6.88 -15.05
CA THR A 191 6.36 -5.67 -14.71
C THR A 191 6.18 -5.33 -13.25
N VAL A 192 7.27 -4.93 -12.58
CA VAL A 192 7.25 -4.51 -11.17
C VAL A 192 7.75 -3.08 -11.07
N ASN A 193 6.94 -2.20 -10.47
CA ASN A 193 7.27 -0.78 -10.36
C ASN A 193 6.98 -0.27 -8.97
N ALA A 194 7.81 0.65 -8.47
CA ALA A 194 7.53 1.45 -7.29
C ALA A 194 7.18 2.89 -7.71
N LEU A 195 6.28 3.53 -6.99
CA LEU A 195 5.95 4.93 -7.21
C LEU A 195 5.77 5.67 -5.88
N HIS A 196 6.03 6.98 -5.92
CA HIS A 196 5.59 7.92 -4.89
C HIS A 196 4.29 8.58 -5.37
N PRO A 197 3.15 8.40 -4.65
CA PRO A 197 1.85 8.79 -5.19
C PRO A 197 1.63 10.30 -5.25
N ALA A 198 2.13 11.06 -4.32
CA ALA A 198 2.26 12.53 -4.26
C ALA A 198 2.66 12.97 -2.85
N THR A 199 3.13 14.23 -2.73
CA THR A 199 3.41 14.87 -1.44
C THR A 199 2.17 15.66 -0.97
N TYR A 200 1.91 15.65 0.35
CA TYR A 200 0.81 16.40 0.98
C TYR A 200 -0.61 16.06 0.51
N MET A 201 -0.87 14.82 0.12
CA MET A 201 -2.23 14.37 -0.16
C MET A 201 -3.13 14.48 1.08
N ASN A 202 -4.40 14.86 0.88
CA ASN A 202 -5.38 14.95 1.97
C ASN A 202 -5.88 13.55 2.40
N THR A 203 -4.98 12.72 2.95
CA THR A 203 -5.27 11.37 3.45
C THR A 203 -5.25 11.35 4.98
N THR A 204 -5.84 10.32 5.58
CA THR A 204 -5.79 10.10 7.03
C THR A 204 -4.35 10.00 7.52
N MET A 205 -3.46 9.36 6.79
CA MET A 205 -2.03 9.25 7.08
C MET A 205 -1.35 10.63 7.18
N VAL A 206 -1.59 11.51 6.21
CA VAL A 206 -0.98 12.87 6.18
C VAL A 206 -1.59 13.76 7.25
N ARG A 207 -2.91 13.68 7.48
CA ARG A 207 -3.59 14.46 8.54
C ARG A 207 -3.12 14.08 9.95
N ALA A 208 -2.85 12.79 10.20
CA ALA A 208 -2.29 12.34 11.48
C ALA A 208 -0.89 12.92 11.71
N GLY A 209 -0.02 12.89 10.69
CA GLY A 209 1.32 13.47 10.78
C GLY A 209 1.34 14.98 11.06
N ARG A 210 0.43 15.75 10.45
CA ARG A 210 0.33 17.20 10.69
C ARG A 210 -0.09 17.53 12.12
N ARG A 211 -1.06 16.81 12.69
CA ARG A 211 -1.51 17.06 14.08
C ARG A 211 -0.40 16.87 15.12
N HIS A 212 0.52 15.94 14.88
CA HIS A 212 1.66 15.74 15.77
C HIS A 212 2.76 16.81 15.58
N ALA A 213 3.02 17.24 14.36
CA ALA A 213 4.00 18.32 14.11
C ALA A 213 3.58 19.64 14.76
N ASP A 214 2.27 19.94 14.82
CA ASP A 214 1.73 21.14 15.48
C ASP A 214 1.84 21.07 17.01
N LEU A 215 1.90 19.86 17.60
CA LEU A 215 2.04 19.66 19.05
C LEU A 215 3.50 19.69 19.53
N ASP A 216 4.43 19.28 18.69
CA ASP A 216 5.85 19.14 19.06
C ASP A 216 6.68 20.40 18.79
N GLY A 217 6.07 21.51 18.30
CA GLY A 217 6.78 22.78 18.03
C GLY A 217 7.97 22.65 17.06
N GLY A 218 8.04 21.57 16.32
CA GLY A 218 9.17 21.22 15.47
C GLY A 218 9.11 22.00 14.13
N ALA A 219 10.25 22.60 13.79
CA ALA A 219 10.48 23.33 12.54
C ALA A 219 9.97 22.55 11.34
N GLY A 220 8.83 23.00 10.81
CA GLY A 220 8.27 22.47 9.59
C GLY A 220 9.27 22.63 8.43
N TRP A 221 9.31 21.66 7.56
CA TRP A 221 9.83 21.84 6.21
C TRP A 221 8.89 22.80 5.47
N GLY A 222 9.05 24.12 5.78
CA GLY A 222 8.29 25.21 5.19
C GLY A 222 8.86 25.56 3.82
N GLY A 223 8.27 25.02 2.78
CA GLY A 223 8.28 25.66 1.48
C GLY A 223 7.06 26.60 1.44
N ASP A 224 7.28 27.90 1.43
CA ASP A 224 6.24 28.90 1.22
C ASP A 224 5.41 28.60 -0.04
N PRO A 225 4.08 28.72 0.01
CA PRO A 225 3.28 28.65 -1.21
C PRO A 225 3.59 29.89 -2.07
N ALA A 226 4.03 29.66 -3.31
CA ALA A 226 4.25 30.70 -4.28
C ALA A 226 3.02 31.63 -4.38
N PRO A 227 3.19 32.97 -4.50
CA PRO A 227 2.08 33.89 -4.55
C PRO A 227 1.24 33.66 -5.81
N ARG A 228 -0.08 33.56 -5.62
CA ARG A 228 -1.06 33.53 -6.72
C ARG A 228 -0.88 34.82 -7.54
N ARG A 229 -0.41 34.70 -8.75
CA ARG A 229 -0.49 35.79 -9.73
C ARG A 229 -1.96 35.95 -10.09
N GLY A 230 -2.54 37.08 -9.68
CA GLY A 230 -3.82 37.54 -10.15
C GLY A 230 -3.71 38.07 -11.58
N ARG A 231 -4.77 37.87 -12.30
CA ARG A 231 -5.35 38.34 -13.57
C ARG A 231 -5.38 37.29 -14.65
#